data_0eabc341c0bd5ae9fe72a744b87de9ff
#
_entry.id   0eabc341c0bd5ae9fe72a744b87de9ff
#
_cell.length_a   1.000
_cell.length_b   1.000
_cell.length_c   1.000
_cell.angle_alpha   90.00
_cell.angle_beta   90.00
_cell.angle_gamma   90.00
#
_symmetry.space_group_name_H-M   'P 1'
#
loop_
_entity.id
_entity.type
_entity.pdbx_description
1 polymer ?
#
loop_
_entity_poly.entity_id
_entity_poly.type
_entity_poly.pdbx_seq_one_letter_code
_entity_poly.pdbx_strand_id
1 'polypeptide(L)'
;MSVLPPDASGSWSVVASEDLYRGDWIVALRKDSIRRPDDPDGPAFDRWVFEHPGAVIVLAVDDDERVACVRQYRHPARGTYLELPAGLRDADGEDPLDTAQRELLEEVELEAAEWRQLFSLWPSAGITAERHVFFLARGLRAGDRGDFALEHEEAAMEMLWVPVDGLVEAVLDGRVTEEPIAVAVLAYDALRRRDSL
;
A
#
# COMPACT_ATOMS: atom_id res chain seq x y z
N MET A 1 31.97 -1.21 -4.98
CA MET A 1 30.61 -1.05 -4.45
C MET A 1 30.17 -2.39 -3.90
N SER A 2 29.82 -2.48 -2.61
CA SER A 2 29.24 -3.71 -2.05
C SER A 2 27.86 -3.88 -2.68
N VAL A 3 27.69 -4.98 -3.42
CA VAL A 3 26.36 -5.34 -3.95
C VAL A 3 25.59 -5.95 -2.80
N LEU A 4 24.56 -5.26 -2.33
CA LEU A 4 23.64 -5.85 -1.35
C LEU A 4 22.92 -7.02 -2.03
N PRO A 5 22.81 -8.19 -1.37
CA PRO A 5 22.00 -9.27 -1.89
C PRO A 5 20.53 -8.84 -1.94
N PRO A 6 19.75 -9.27 -2.94
CA PRO A 6 18.32 -9.06 -2.94
C PRO A 6 17.67 -9.86 -1.80
N ASP A 7 16.49 -9.42 -1.38
CA ASP A 7 15.63 -10.22 -0.52
C ASP A 7 15.35 -11.58 -1.18
N ALA A 8 15.43 -12.64 -0.40
CA ALA A 8 15.21 -14.00 -0.89
C ALA A 8 13.85 -14.51 -0.41
N SER A 9 13.05 -15.05 -1.33
CA SER A 9 11.89 -15.84 -0.97
C SER A 9 12.33 -17.19 -0.43
N GLY A 10 11.68 -17.66 0.62
CA GLY A 10 11.88 -18.99 1.18
C GLY A 10 10.67 -19.39 1.99
N SER A 11 10.35 -20.67 2.00
CA SER A 11 9.25 -21.17 2.82
C SER A 11 9.79 -22.09 3.90
N TRP A 12 9.44 -21.81 5.12
CA TRP A 12 9.55 -22.77 6.22
C TRP A 12 8.37 -23.73 6.15
N SER A 13 8.57 -24.99 6.54
CA SER A 13 7.48 -25.96 6.49
C SER A 13 6.38 -25.59 7.48
N VAL A 14 5.16 -25.45 6.98
CA VAL A 14 3.96 -25.31 7.80
C VAL A 14 3.46 -26.71 8.09
N VAL A 15 3.48 -27.12 9.37
CA VAL A 15 3.05 -28.46 9.80
C VAL A 15 1.60 -28.50 10.26
N ALA A 16 1.06 -27.34 10.64
CA ALA A 16 -0.36 -27.16 10.96
C ALA A 16 -0.76 -25.72 10.75
N SER A 17 -2.02 -25.51 10.42
CA SER A 17 -2.63 -24.19 10.27
C SER A 17 -4.03 -24.18 10.87
N GLU A 18 -4.37 -23.13 11.60
CA GLU A 18 -5.64 -22.96 12.28
C GLU A 18 -6.14 -21.53 12.11
N ASP A 19 -7.36 -21.36 11.59
CA ASP A 19 -8.02 -20.08 11.60
C ASP A 19 -8.43 -19.70 13.03
N LEU A 20 -7.88 -18.60 13.52
CA LEU A 20 -8.29 -18.02 14.79
C LEU A 20 -9.53 -17.13 14.62
N TYR A 21 -9.61 -16.45 13.49
CA TYR A 21 -10.80 -15.71 13.07
C TYR A 21 -10.84 -15.64 11.54
N ARG A 22 -11.99 -16.01 10.97
CA ARG A 22 -12.33 -15.82 9.56
C ARG A 22 -13.80 -15.45 9.45
N GLY A 23 -14.07 -14.22 9.09
CA GLY A 23 -15.43 -13.70 8.86
C GLY A 23 -15.75 -13.61 7.37
N ASP A 24 -16.77 -12.82 7.05
CA ASP A 24 -17.19 -12.57 5.66
C ASP A 24 -16.30 -11.53 4.96
N TRP A 25 -15.48 -10.81 5.72
CA TRP A 25 -14.52 -9.85 5.17
C TRP A 25 -13.28 -10.58 4.63
N ILE A 26 -12.59 -9.96 3.69
CA ILE A 26 -11.47 -10.57 2.96
C ILE A 26 -10.23 -10.85 3.83
N VAL A 27 -10.14 -10.25 5.01
CA VAL A 27 -9.03 -10.47 5.95
C VAL A 27 -9.35 -11.56 6.97
N ALA A 28 -8.32 -12.26 7.43
CA ALA A 28 -8.44 -13.29 8.46
C ALA A 28 -7.24 -13.28 9.40
N LEU A 29 -7.42 -13.85 10.59
CA LEU A 29 -6.33 -14.12 11.51
C LEU A 29 -6.11 -15.64 11.60
N ARG A 30 -4.91 -16.07 11.25
CA ARG A 30 -4.51 -17.48 11.22
C ARG A 30 -3.31 -17.71 12.14
N LYS A 31 -3.22 -18.92 12.68
CA LYS A 31 -2.04 -19.40 13.39
C LYS A 31 -1.41 -20.56 12.61
N ASP A 32 -0.15 -20.41 12.22
CA ASP A 32 0.64 -21.44 11.57
C ASP A 32 1.67 -22.00 12.55
N SER A 33 1.74 -23.31 12.67
CA SER A 33 2.85 -23.99 13.34
C SER A 33 3.91 -24.32 12.30
N ILE A 34 5.10 -23.77 12.44
CA ILE A 34 6.18 -23.87 11.46
C ILE A 34 7.42 -24.53 12.05
N ARG A 35 8.27 -25.10 11.17
CA ARG A 35 9.57 -25.66 11.53
C ARG A 35 10.69 -25.00 10.78
N ARG A 36 11.85 -24.99 11.43
CA ARG A 36 13.08 -24.46 10.82
C ARG A 36 13.56 -25.37 9.69
N PRO A 37 14.06 -24.79 8.56
CA PRO A 37 14.59 -25.59 7.45
C PRO A 37 15.84 -26.40 7.80
N ASP A 38 16.66 -25.89 8.75
CA ASP A 38 17.89 -26.53 9.22
C ASP A 38 17.65 -27.58 10.34
N ASP A 39 16.40 -27.71 10.82
CA ASP A 39 15.97 -28.71 11.79
C ASP A 39 14.53 -29.18 11.45
N PRO A 40 14.34 -29.94 10.37
CA PRO A 40 13.02 -30.31 9.88
C PRO A 40 12.28 -31.29 10.80
N ASP A 41 12.97 -32.00 11.66
CA ASP A 41 12.42 -32.93 12.66
C ASP A 41 12.33 -32.32 14.06
N GLY A 42 12.80 -31.11 14.23
CA GLY A 42 12.77 -30.34 15.48
C GLY A 42 11.38 -29.89 15.90
N PRO A 43 11.26 -29.24 17.05
CA PRO A 43 9.97 -28.77 17.57
C PRO A 43 9.38 -27.70 16.66
N ALA A 44 8.09 -27.80 16.34
CA ALA A 44 7.34 -26.74 15.69
C ALA A 44 7.07 -25.60 16.69
N PHE A 45 6.91 -24.41 16.18
CA PHE A 45 6.52 -23.22 16.94
C PHE A 45 5.53 -22.36 16.17
N ASP A 46 4.71 -21.60 16.89
CA ASP A 46 3.58 -20.89 16.30
C ASP A 46 3.96 -19.49 15.80
N ARG A 47 3.32 -19.10 14.68
CA ARG A 47 3.30 -17.74 14.15
C ARG A 47 1.88 -17.33 13.84
N TRP A 48 1.56 -16.11 14.22
CA TRP A 48 0.28 -15.52 13.86
C TRP A 48 0.46 -14.79 12.54
N VAL A 49 -0.52 -14.94 11.66
CA VAL A 49 -0.54 -14.34 10.33
C VAL A 49 -1.87 -13.61 10.17
N PHE A 50 -1.80 -12.31 9.99
CA PHE A 50 -2.91 -11.53 9.49
C PHE A 50 -2.96 -11.70 7.97
N GLU A 51 -3.94 -12.45 7.48
CA GLU A 51 -4.15 -12.65 6.04
C GLU A 51 -4.75 -11.38 5.45
N HIS A 52 -4.18 -10.96 4.33
CA HIS A 52 -4.59 -9.74 3.64
C HIS A 52 -4.33 -9.90 2.13
N PRO A 53 -5.23 -9.44 1.25
CA PRO A 53 -5.07 -9.59 -0.21
C PRO A 53 -3.92 -8.74 -0.77
N GLY A 54 -3.46 -7.76 0.01
CA GLY A 54 -2.56 -6.69 -0.41
C GLY A 54 -3.34 -5.46 -0.84
N ALA A 55 -2.60 -4.39 -1.14
CA ALA A 55 -3.16 -3.13 -1.59
C ALA A 55 -2.32 -2.52 -2.71
N VAL A 56 -2.93 -1.64 -3.49
CA VAL A 56 -2.25 -0.72 -4.39
C VAL A 56 -2.19 0.66 -3.74
N ILE A 57 -1.12 1.39 -3.99
CA ILE A 57 -0.91 2.76 -3.53
C ILE A 57 -0.56 3.61 -4.74
N VAL A 58 -1.26 4.72 -4.94
CA VAL A 58 -1.11 5.56 -6.13
C VAL A 58 -0.50 6.92 -5.79
N LEU A 59 0.76 7.13 -6.16
CA LEU A 59 1.38 8.44 -6.14
C LEU A 59 1.03 9.18 -7.42
N ALA A 60 -0.08 9.91 -7.41
CA ALA A 60 -0.55 10.71 -8.54
C ALA A 60 0.04 12.12 -8.45
N VAL A 61 0.90 12.48 -9.42
CA VAL A 61 1.65 13.75 -9.43
C VAL A 61 1.31 14.55 -10.68
N ASP A 62 0.87 15.78 -10.47
CA ASP A 62 0.53 16.69 -11.56
C ASP A 62 1.75 17.42 -12.16
N ASP A 63 1.52 18.25 -13.17
CA ASP A 63 2.57 19.01 -13.88
C ASP A 63 3.19 20.12 -13.01
N ASP A 64 2.52 20.53 -11.94
CA ASP A 64 3.01 21.50 -10.97
C ASP A 64 3.74 20.83 -9.78
N GLU A 65 4.09 19.54 -9.91
CA GLU A 65 4.72 18.72 -8.83
C GLU A 65 3.90 18.73 -7.53
N ARG A 66 2.56 18.64 -7.64
CA ARG A 66 1.66 18.44 -6.51
C ARG A 66 1.12 17.01 -6.54
N VAL A 67 1.00 16.43 -5.38
CA VAL A 67 0.46 15.07 -5.17
C VAL A 67 -1.03 15.17 -4.84
N ALA A 68 -1.84 14.35 -5.49
CA ALA A 68 -3.22 14.11 -5.08
C ALA A 68 -3.20 13.25 -3.81
N CYS A 69 -3.60 13.85 -2.70
CA CYS A 69 -3.69 13.20 -1.41
C CYS A 69 -5.15 13.10 -0.97
N VAL A 70 -5.43 12.13 -0.13
CA VAL A 70 -6.71 11.99 0.56
C VAL A 70 -6.51 12.15 2.06
N ARG A 71 -7.51 12.70 2.73
CA ARG A 71 -7.54 12.81 4.18
C ARG A 71 -8.66 11.95 4.71
N GLN A 72 -8.30 10.86 5.42
CA GLN A 72 -9.23 9.82 5.82
C GLN A 72 -9.06 9.43 7.29
N TYR A 73 -10.17 9.07 7.95
CA TYR A 73 -10.15 8.49 9.28
C TYR A 73 -9.79 7.01 9.24
N ARG A 74 -8.86 6.60 10.10
CA ARG A 74 -8.46 5.18 10.26
C ARG A 74 -8.74 4.71 11.68
N HIS A 75 -9.78 3.87 11.82
CA HIS A 75 -10.25 3.43 13.13
C HIS A 75 -9.21 2.68 13.96
N PRO A 76 -8.39 1.77 13.42
CA PRO A 76 -7.38 1.08 14.20
C PRO A 76 -6.35 2.02 14.85
N ALA A 77 -5.98 3.08 14.13
CA ALA A 77 -5.04 4.10 14.60
C ALA A 77 -5.72 5.26 15.33
N ARG A 78 -7.08 5.30 15.33
CA ARG A 78 -7.94 6.32 15.99
C ARG A 78 -7.55 7.76 15.62
N GLY A 79 -7.27 7.99 14.34
CA GLY A 79 -6.84 9.28 13.84
C GLY A 79 -7.28 9.53 12.40
N THR A 80 -7.15 10.79 11.97
CA THR A 80 -7.33 11.19 10.58
C THR A 80 -5.95 11.45 10.00
N TYR A 81 -5.64 10.78 8.90
CA TYR A 81 -4.31 10.79 8.28
C TYR A 81 -4.37 11.38 6.88
N LEU A 82 -3.26 11.94 6.47
CA LEU A 82 -3.02 12.28 5.08
C LEU A 82 -2.41 11.05 4.41
N GLU A 83 -3.06 10.60 3.35
CA GLU A 83 -2.74 9.35 2.66
C GLU A 83 -2.68 9.57 1.14
N LEU A 84 -2.24 8.58 0.41
CA LEU A 84 -2.38 8.50 -1.04
C LEU A 84 -3.63 7.69 -1.40
N PRO A 85 -4.23 7.91 -2.58
CA PRO A 85 -5.25 7.01 -3.09
C PRO A 85 -4.78 5.56 -3.07
N ALA A 86 -5.59 4.66 -2.52
CA ALA A 86 -5.21 3.28 -2.24
C ALA A 86 -6.41 2.37 -2.10
N GLY A 87 -6.31 1.15 -2.60
CA GLY A 87 -7.37 0.18 -2.44
C GLY A 87 -6.91 -1.26 -2.36
N LEU A 88 -7.82 -2.14 -1.92
CA LEU A 88 -7.57 -3.56 -1.75
C LEU A 88 -7.48 -4.27 -3.11
N ARG A 89 -6.61 -5.27 -3.17
CA ARG A 89 -6.51 -6.20 -4.30
C ARG A 89 -7.43 -7.41 -4.06
N ASP A 90 -8.71 -7.14 -3.96
CA ASP A 90 -9.74 -8.10 -3.56
C ASP A 90 -10.47 -8.79 -4.74
N ALA A 91 -10.28 -8.31 -5.96
CA ALA A 91 -10.81 -8.94 -7.15
C ALA A 91 -9.86 -10.04 -7.65
N ASP A 92 -10.35 -11.28 -7.70
CA ASP A 92 -9.56 -12.44 -8.12
C ASP A 92 -8.99 -12.26 -9.54
N GLY A 93 -7.66 -12.28 -9.64
CA GLY A 93 -6.94 -12.21 -10.91
C GLY A 93 -6.85 -10.81 -11.53
N GLU A 94 -7.32 -9.76 -10.85
CA GLU A 94 -7.15 -8.37 -11.30
C GLU A 94 -5.65 -7.98 -11.29
N ASP A 95 -5.21 -7.35 -12.38
CA ASP A 95 -3.85 -6.80 -12.43
C ASP A 95 -3.74 -5.64 -11.42
N PRO A 96 -2.66 -5.54 -10.63
CA PRO A 96 -2.46 -4.41 -9.72
C PRO A 96 -2.57 -3.03 -10.37
N LEU A 97 -2.26 -2.92 -11.65
CA LEU A 97 -2.41 -1.66 -12.39
C LEU A 97 -3.89 -1.33 -12.63
N ASP A 98 -4.72 -2.32 -12.95
CA ASP A 98 -6.16 -2.11 -13.15
C ASP A 98 -6.81 -1.67 -11.83
N THR A 99 -6.45 -2.31 -10.70
CA THR A 99 -6.86 -1.87 -9.37
C THR A 99 -6.43 -0.43 -9.12
N ALA A 100 -5.18 -0.07 -9.39
CA ALA A 100 -4.67 1.29 -9.16
C ALA A 100 -5.39 2.36 -10.00
N GLN A 101 -5.75 2.05 -11.23
CA GLN A 101 -6.53 2.94 -12.11
C GLN A 101 -7.95 3.13 -11.60
N ARG A 102 -8.58 2.07 -11.16
CA ARG A 102 -9.92 2.09 -10.59
C ARG A 102 -9.95 2.94 -9.32
N GLU A 103 -9.06 2.70 -8.36
CA GLU A 103 -9.00 3.44 -7.11
C GLU A 103 -8.71 4.94 -7.30
N LEU A 104 -7.81 5.29 -8.22
CA LEU A 104 -7.54 6.69 -8.56
C LEU A 104 -8.80 7.40 -9.06
N LEU A 105 -9.61 6.70 -9.87
CA LEU A 105 -10.86 7.24 -10.39
C LEU A 105 -11.95 7.32 -9.29
N GLU A 106 -12.12 6.25 -8.52
CA GLU A 106 -13.17 6.13 -7.50
C GLU A 106 -12.95 7.10 -6.34
N GLU A 107 -11.74 7.21 -5.81
CA GLU A 107 -11.46 8.03 -4.64
C GLU A 107 -11.31 9.51 -4.94
N VAL A 108 -10.62 9.86 -6.04
CA VAL A 108 -10.24 11.26 -6.31
C VAL A 108 -10.67 11.80 -7.68
N GLU A 109 -11.46 11.05 -8.45
CA GLU A 109 -11.98 11.43 -9.79
C GLU A 109 -10.87 11.88 -10.75
N LEU A 110 -9.74 11.16 -10.74
CA LEU A 110 -8.62 11.38 -11.62
C LEU A 110 -8.35 10.16 -12.49
N GLU A 111 -7.90 10.43 -13.71
CA GLU A 111 -7.28 9.46 -14.59
C GLU A 111 -5.85 9.89 -14.93
N ALA A 112 -4.99 8.95 -15.28
CA ALA A 112 -3.61 9.22 -15.67
C ALA A 112 -3.26 8.60 -17.01
N ALA A 113 -2.46 9.32 -17.82
CA ALA A 113 -1.98 8.83 -19.11
C ALA A 113 -0.74 7.94 -18.99
N GLU A 114 0.05 8.13 -17.93
CA GLU A 114 1.32 7.45 -17.72
C GLU A 114 1.35 6.76 -16.37
N TRP A 115 1.72 5.48 -16.37
CA TRP A 115 1.79 4.64 -15.18
C TRP A 115 3.14 3.93 -15.11
N ARG A 116 3.72 3.95 -13.94
CA ARG A 116 4.96 3.22 -13.63
C ARG A 116 4.87 2.57 -12.27
N GLN A 117 5.01 1.25 -12.22
CA GLN A 117 5.22 0.58 -10.93
C GLN A 117 6.59 0.98 -10.38
N LEU A 118 6.60 1.52 -9.17
CA LEU A 118 7.83 1.93 -8.48
C LEU A 118 8.49 0.74 -7.78
N PHE A 119 7.75 0.10 -6.89
CA PHE A 119 8.21 -1.04 -6.10
C PHE A 119 7.04 -1.77 -5.45
N SER A 120 7.35 -2.87 -4.75
CA SER A 120 6.42 -3.55 -3.85
C SER A 120 7.08 -3.79 -2.51
N LEU A 121 6.35 -3.53 -1.42
CA LEU A 121 6.87 -3.62 -0.06
C LEU A 121 5.93 -4.42 0.84
N TRP A 122 6.47 -4.91 1.94
CA TRP A 122 5.76 -5.54 3.03
C TRP A 122 5.70 -4.55 4.21
N PRO A 123 4.54 -3.95 4.54
CA PRO A 123 4.45 -2.94 5.62
C PRO A 123 4.80 -3.52 6.98
N SER A 124 4.48 -4.79 7.21
CA SER A 124 4.77 -5.45 8.49
C SER A 124 5.00 -6.96 8.30
N ALA A 125 6.09 -7.34 7.61
CA ALA A 125 6.41 -8.71 7.25
C ALA A 125 6.51 -9.70 8.44
N GLY A 126 6.55 -9.21 9.67
CA GLY A 126 6.59 -10.04 10.89
C GLY A 126 5.23 -10.59 11.33
N ILE A 127 4.11 -10.05 10.79
CA ILE A 127 2.78 -10.43 11.25
C ILE A 127 1.72 -10.48 10.13
N THR A 128 1.88 -9.71 9.05
CA THR A 128 0.89 -9.66 7.99
C THR A 128 1.40 -10.24 6.67
N ALA A 129 0.49 -10.83 5.90
CA ALA A 129 0.69 -11.21 4.50
C ALA A 129 0.38 -10.05 3.53
N GLU A 130 0.10 -8.87 4.06
CA GLU A 130 -0.16 -7.68 3.28
C GLU A 130 1.06 -7.28 2.44
N ARG A 131 0.81 -6.97 1.19
CA ARG A 131 1.83 -6.47 0.26
C ARG A 131 1.31 -5.24 -0.44
N HIS A 132 2.02 -4.13 -0.33
CA HIS A 132 1.73 -2.90 -1.04
C HIS A 132 2.43 -2.89 -2.40
N VAL A 133 1.70 -2.51 -3.45
CA VAL A 133 2.24 -2.25 -4.79
C VAL A 133 2.10 -0.78 -5.08
N PHE A 134 3.21 -0.08 -5.27
CA PHE A 134 3.24 1.37 -5.46
C PHE A 134 3.32 1.72 -6.93
N PHE A 135 2.44 2.60 -7.37
CA PHE A 135 2.44 3.15 -8.72
C PHE A 135 2.64 4.67 -8.70
N LEU A 136 3.45 5.16 -9.63
CA LEU A 136 3.49 6.56 -10.02
C LEU A 136 2.52 6.76 -11.18
N ALA A 137 1.63 7.75 -11.05
CA ALA A 137 0.68 8.16 -12.08
C ALA A 137 0.97 9.61 -12.50
N ARG A 138 1.11 9.86 -13.79
CA ARG A 138 1.36 11.18 -14.37
C ARG A 138 0.46 11.45 -15.59
N GLY A 139 0.49 12.70 -16.10
CA GLY A 139 -0.42 13.11 -17.16
C GLY A 139 -1.87 13.06 -16.68
N LEU A 140 -2.11 13.65 -15.50
CA LEU A 140 -3.39 13.59 -14.81
C LEU A 140 -4.45 14.43 -15.53
N ARG A 141 -5.67 13.89 -15.55
CA ARG A 141 -6.86 14.59 -16.03
C ARG A 141 -8.06 14.27 -15.16
N ALA A 142 -9.05 15.13 -15.17
CA ALA A 142 -10.30 14.82 -14.47
C ALA A 142 -10.96 13.59 -15.09
N GLY A 143 -11.41 12.68 -14.25
CA GLY A 143 -12.22 11.53 -14.55
C GLY A 143 -13.65 11.73 -14.04
N ASP A 144 -14.49 10.73 -14.28
CA ASP A 144 -15.86 10.68 -13.81
C ASP A 144 -16.10 9.28 -13.23
N ARG A 145 -16.31 9.19 -11.92
CA ARG A 145 -16.63 7.92 -11.24
C ARG A 145 -18.08 7.47 -11.44
N GLY A 146 -18.89 8.27 -12.18
CA GLY A 146 -20.28 7.94 -12.46
C GLY A 146 -21.13 7.83 -11.19
N ASP A 147 -21.89 6.74 -11.09
CA ASP A 147 -22.78 6.47 -9.93
C ASP A 147 -22.05 5.85 -8.73
N PHE A 148 -20.73 5.69 -8.78
CA PHE A 148 -19.95 5.14 -7.65
C PHE A 148 -19.99 6.11 -6.47
N ALA A 149 -20.37 5.62 -5.31
CA ALA A 149 -20.46 6.39 -4.06
C ALA A 149 -19.47 5.84 -3.03
N LEU A 150 -18.67 6.73 -2.46
CA LEU A 150 -17.82 6.40 -1.32
C LEU A 150 -18.69 6.04 -0.10
N GLU A 151 -18.33 4.98 0.59
CA GLU A 151 -19.08 4.45 1.72
C GLU A 151 -18.26 4.51 3.02
N HIS A 152 -18.93 4.34 4.15
CA HIS A 152 -18.33 4.27 5.48
C HIS A 152 -17.37 5.44 5.77
N GLU A 153 -16.11 5.14 6.11
CA GLU A 153 -15.08 6.14 6.40
C GLU A 153 -14.67 6.96 5.16
N GLU A 154 -14.79 6.36 3.97
CA GLU A 154 -14.47 7.01 2.70
C GLU A 154 -15.49 8.11 2.35
N ALA A 155 -16.75 8.00 2.80
CA ALA A 155 -17.75 9.04 2.59
C ALA A 155 -17.39 10.41 3.19
N ALA A 156 -16.44 10.43 4.14
CA ALA A 156 -15.89 11.64 4.75
C ALA A 156 -14.49 12.01 4.25
N MET A 157 -14.01 11.33 3.20
CA MET A 157 -12.69 11.57 2.62
C MET A 157 -12.62 12.94 1.95
N GLU A 158 -11.53 13.65 2.18
CA GLU A 158 -11.25 14.94 1.56
C GLU A 158 -10.03 14.83 0.65
N MET A 159 -10.18 15.19 -0.62
CA MET A 159 -9.07 15.25 -1.57
C MET A 159 -8.32 16.58 -1.44
N LEU A 160 -6.99 16.53 -1.45
CA LEU A 160 -6.07 17.67 -1.29
C LEU A 160 -4.92 17.59 -2.31
N TRP A 161 -4.58 18.72 -2.92
CA TRP A 161 -3.35 18.84 -3.69
C TRP A 161 -2.23 19.39 -2.80
N VAL A 162 -1.16 18.62 -2.63
CA VAL A 162 -0.04 18.98 -1.76
C VAL A 162 1.27 18.98 -2.54
N PRO A 163 2.05 20.08 -2.52
CA PRO A 163 3.36 20.11 -3.18
C PRO A 163 4.29 19.02 -2.65
N VAL A 164 5.01 18.35 -3.54
CA VAL A 164 5.96 17.26 -3.17
C VAL A 164 6.95 17.73 -2.10
N ASP A 165 7.55 18.92 -2.26
CA ASP A 165 8.51 19.42 -1.28
C ASP A 165 7.89 19.62 0.10
N GLY A 166 6.65 20.09 0.16
CA GLY A 166 5.90 20.22 1.41
C GLY A 166 5.59 18.89 2.07
N LEU A 167 5.31 17.85 1.27
CA LEU A 167 5.13 16.48 1.79
C LEU A 167 6.45 15.90 2.33
N VAL A 168 7.55 16.08 1.60
CA VAL A 168 8.88 15.65 2.07
C VAL A 168 9.21 16.28 3.43
N GLU A 169 9.01 17.59 3.57
CA GLU A 169 9.22 18.27 4.85
C GLU A 169 8.29 17.73 5.94
N ALA A 170 7.01 17.54 5.62
CA ALA A 170 6.01 17.05 6.58
C ALA A 170 6.29 15.62 7.06
N VAL A 171 6.85 14.76 6.21
CA VAL A 171 7.33 13.42 6.59
C VAL A 171 8.55 13.53 7.50
N LEU A 172 9.55 14.35 7.11
CA LEU A 172 10.81 14.45 7.84
C LEU A 172 10.66 15.10 9.22
N ASP A 173 9.69 15.98 9.41
CA ASP A 173 9.40 16.60 10.70
C ASP A 173 8.29 15.90 11.50
N GLY A 174 7.76 14.77 11.00
CA GLY A 174 6.80 13.90 11.69
C GLY A 174 5.36 14.41 11.71
N ARG A 175 5.00 15.37 10.86
CA ARG A 175 3.60 15.81 10.67
C ARG A 175 2.78 14.84 9.81
N VAL A 176 3.42 14.11 8.91
CA VAL A 176 2.84 12.99 8.16
C VAL A 176 3.43 11.70 8.70
N THR A 177 2.59 10.82 9.22
CA THR A 177 2.99 9.62 9.96
C THR A 177 2.40 8.32 9.36
N GLU A 178 1.63 8.44 8.30
CA GLU A 178 1.13 7.28 7.56
C GLU A 178 2.26 6.73 6.67
N GLU A 179 2.52 5.41 6.74
CA GLU A 179 3.72 4.80 6.17
C GLU A 179 3.71 4.80 4.64
N PRO A 180 2.66 4.37 3.92
CA PRO A 180 2.61 4.38 2.47
C PRO A 180 2.92 5.73 1.82
N ILE A 181 2.31 6.83 2.26
CA ILE A 181 2.61 8.16 1.71
C ILE A 181 4.05 8.58 2.00
N ALA A 182 4.56 8.29 3.21
CA ALA A 182 5.93 8.64 3.58
C ALA A 182 6.94 7.93 2.67
N VAL A 183 6.77 6.61 2.46
CA VAL A 183 7.67 5.82 1.60
C VAL A 183 7.58 6.27 0.15
N ALA A 184 6.38 6.46 -0.39
CA ALA A 184 6.17 6.85 -1.78
C ALA A 184 6.80 8.22 -2.09
N VAL A 185 6.54 9.22 -1.23
CA VAL A 185 7.01 10.59 -1.42
C VAL A 185 8.54 10.69 -1.30
N LEU A 186 9.15 10.03 -0.31
CA LEU A 186 10.61 10.01 -0.15
C LEU A 186 11.30 9.27 -1.29
N ALA A 187 10.73 8.17 -1.77
CA ALA A 187 11.26 7.44 -2.92
C ALA A 187 11.16 8.28 -4.20
N TYR A 188 10.03 8.95 -4.42
CA TYR A 188 9.84 9.85 -5.56
C TYR A 188 10.85 11.00 -5.53
N ASP A 189 11.03 11.67 -4.38
CA ASP A 189 12.01 12.74 -4.21
C ASP A 189 13.44 12.26 -4.53
N ALA A 190 13.80 11.06 -4.06
CA ALA A 190 15.10 10.46 -4.35
C ALA A 190 15.28 10.13 -5.85
N LEU A 191 14.21 9.70 -6.54
CA LEU A 191 14.24 9.39 -7.98
C LEU A 191 14.33 10.67 -8.82
N ARG A 192 13.52 11.71 -8.53
CA ARG A 192 13.56 12.97 -9.27
C ARG A 192 14.90 13.68 -9.15
N ARG A 193 15.56 13.62 -7.98
CA ARG A 193 16.92 14.17 -7.77
C ARG A 193 18.03 13.42 -8.54
N ARG A 194 17.73 12.22 -9.03
CA ARG A 194 18.66 11.39 -9.81
C ARG A 194 18.36 11.44 -11.31
N ASP A 195 17.43 12.26 -11.75
CA ASP A 195 16.90 12.28 -13.13
C ASP A 195 16.50 10.86 -13.63
N SER A 196 15.87 10.08 -12.72
CA SER A 196 15.53 8.68 -12.94
C SER A 196 14.02 8.41 -13.02
N LEU A 197 13.22 9.46 -13.29
CA LEU A 197 11.76 9.38 -13.45
C LEU A 197 11.35 9.10 -14.88
#